data_4ca8c93b1d7aa6672e4561e651de27a3
#
_entry.id   4ca8c93b1d7aa6672e4561e651de27a3
#
_cell.length_a   1.000
_cell.length_b   1.000
_cell.length_c   1.000
_cell.angle_alpha   90.00
_cell.angle_beta   90.00
_cell.angle_gamma   90.00
#
_symmetry.space_group_name_H-M   'P 1'
#
loop_
_entity.id
_entity.type
_entity.pdbx_description
1 polymer ?
#
loop_
_entity_poly.entity_id
_entity_poly.type
_entity_poly.pdbx_seq_one_letter_code
_entity_poly.pdbx_strand_id
1 'polypeptide(L)'
;MNFNLLQIPERTQQPRINGITMVMDKGLSINDAKNWLSIAHPYVDLVKLGFGTSFVTPNLREKIEVYQSYNIPVYFGGTLFEAFLIRNQLDDYIAICKDYGITYMEVSDGSITIPHAEKCGYIEKLTKHATVLSEVGSKDAAHIIPPYKWIQLMRAELEAGSSYVIAEAREGGNVGIYRGSGEVREGLVNEILTQIPGEKILWEAPQKEQQLYFLELLGCNVNLGNIAPNEIIPLETMRIGLRGDTFHLYLDELTKNRM
;
A
#
# COMPACT_ATOMS: atom_id res chain seq x y z
N MET A 1 -20.64 9.63 8.05
CA MET A 1 -20.98 8.63 9.09
C MET A 1 -22.47 8.65 9.33
N ASN A 2 -23.07 7.51 9.68
CA ASN A 2 -24.53 7.41 9.86
C ASN A 2 -25.04 7.98 11.19
N PHE A 3 -24.14 8.08 12.18
CA PHE A 3 -24.44 8.58 13.53
C PHE A 3 -23.36 9.52 14.00
N ASN A 4 -23.67 10.31 15.04
CA ASN A 4 -22.70 11.12 15.72
C ASN A 4 -22.25 10.41 17.01
N LEU A 5 -20.97 10.07 17.10
CA LEU A 5 -20.33 9.50 18.28
C LEU A 5 -19.23 10.45 18.78
N LEU A 6 -19.14 10.58 20.10
CA LEU A 6 -18.05 11.32 20.73
C LEU A 6 -16.76 10.49 20.73
N GLN A 7 -15.62 11.15 20.85
CA GLN A 7 -14.30 10.52 20.97
C GLN A 7 -13.95 9.61 19.77
N ILE A 8 -14.39 10.00 18.58
CA ILE A 8 -13.94 9.40 17.31
C ILE A 8 -12.75 10.21 16.80
N PRO A 9 -11.62 9.58 16.44
CA PRO A 9 -10.46 10.30 15.94
C PRO A 9 -10.76 10.95 14.58
N GLU A 10 -10.09 12.05 14.32
CA GLU A 10 -10.19 12.73 13.02
C GLU A 10 -9.48 11.93 11.95
N ARG A 11 -10.24 11.48 10.96
CA ARG A 11 -9.72 10.83 9.75
C ARG A 11 -9.51 11.86 8.64
N THR A 12 -8.34 11.78 7.99
CA THR A 12 -8.08 12.54 6.76
C THR A 12 -9.13 12.25 5.70
N GLN A 13 -9.47 13.27 4.92
CA GLN A 13 -10.47 13.18 3.85
C GLN A 13 -9.81 13.01 2.48
N GLN A 14 -10.52 12.37 1.54
CA GLN A 14 -10.05 12.25 0.15
C GLN A 14 -10.06 13.61 -0.56
N PRO A 15 -9.06 13.87 -1.43
CA PRO A 15 -7.88 13.05 -1.73
C PRO A 15 -6.86 13.07 -0.57
N ARG A 16 -6.45 11.89 -0.11
CA ARG A 16 -5.55 11.73 1.04
C ARG A 16 -4.09 11.77 0.62
N ILE A 17 -3.25 12.43 1.44
CA ILE A 17 -1.78 12.37 1.35
C ILE A 17 -1.18 11.55 2.50
N ASN A 18 -1.97 11.28 3.55
CA ASN A 18 -1.69 10.36 4.65
C ASN A 18 -3.00 9.71 5.11
N GLY A 19 -2.92 8.59 5.79
CA GLY A 19 -4.09 7.75 6.08
C GLY A 19 -4.58 6.98 4.85
N ILE A 20 -3.69 6.77 3.88
CA ILE A 20 -3.95 6.08 2.63
C ILE A 20 -4.31 4.62 2.90
N THR A 21 -5.30 4.14 2.18
CA THR A 21 -5.62 2.72 2.08
C THR A 21 -5.46 2.26 0.64
N MET A 22 -4.41 1.46 0.40
CA MET A 22 -4.17 0.81 -0.90
C MET A 22 -4.73 -0.59 -0.88
N VAL A 23 -5.68 -0.83 -1.76
CA VAL A 23 -6.35 -2.13 -1.92
C VAL A 23 -5.63 -2.98 -2.96
N MET A 24 -5.41 -4.25 -2.66
CA MET A 24 -4.90 -5.21 -3.63
C MET A 24 -6.05 -5.99 -4.28
N ASP A 25 -6.34 -5.67 -5.53
CA ASP A 25 -7.24 -6.46 -6.38
C ASP A 25 -6.47 -7.61 -7.03
N LYS A 26 -6.82 -8.84 -6.67
CA LYS A 26 -6.21 -10.07 -7.20
C LYS A 26 -7.09 -10.79 -8.21
N GLY A 27 -8.13 -10.14 -8.73
CA GLY A 27 -9.00 -10.76 -9.72
C GLY A 27 -10.50 -10.57 -9.48
N LEU A 28 -10.92 -9.47 -8.87
CA LEU A 28 -12.35 -9.11 -8.84
C LEU A 28 -12.90 -9.06 -10.27
N SER A 29 -14.10 -9.57 -10.46
CA SER A 29 -14.84 -9.31 -11.69
C SER A 29 -15.27 -7.83 -11.74
N ILE A 30 -15.67 -7.35 -12.91
CA ILE A 30 -16.17 -5.99 -13.10
C ILE A 30 -17.39 -5.73 -12.18
N ASN A 31 -18.29 -6.70 -12.08
CA ASN A 31 -19.47 -6.58 -11.22
C ASN A 31 -19.13 -6.61 -9.73
N ASP A 32 -18.17 -7.45 -9.31
CA ASP A 32 -17.70 -7.46 -7.93
C ASP A 32 -17.06 -6.13 -7.57
N ALA A 33 -16.24 -5.56 -8.46
CA ALA A 33 -15.66 -4.24 -8.26
C ALA A 33 -16.74 -3.14 -8.11
N LYS A 34 -17.76 -3.12 -8.97
CA LYS A 34 -18.89 -2.18 -8.88
C LYS A 34 -19.63 -2.33 -7.55
N ASN A 35 -19.99 -3.56 -7.19
CA ASN A 35 -20.73 -3.85 -5.95
C ASN A 35 -19.92 -3.44 -4.72
N TRP A 36 -18.64 -3.80 -4.68
CA TRP A 36 -17.75 -3.44 -3.60
C TRP A 36 -17.56 -1.92 -3.46
N LEU A 37 -17.30 -1.23 -4.56
CA LEU A 37 -17.12 0.24 -4.56
C LEU A 37 -18.37 0.99 -4.12
N SER A 38 -19.56 0.44 -4.33
CA SER A 38 -20.81 1.09 -3.90
C SER A 38 -20.84 1.41 -2.39
N ILE A 39 -20.04 0.70 -1.59
CA ILE A 39 -19.93 0.91 -0.14
C ILE A 39 -18.52 1.30 0.32
N ALA A 40 -17.48 0.83 -0.36
CA ALA A 40 -16.10 0.95 0.12
C ALA A 40 -15.36 2.20 -0.41
N HIS A 41 -15.84 2.82 -1.50
CA HIS A 41 -15.10 3.90 -2.19
C HIS A 41 -14.66 5.06 -1.30
N PRO A 42 -15.37 5.49 -0.22
CA PRO A 42 -14.90 6.61 0.59
C PRO A 42 -13.63 6.29 1.41
N TYR A 43 -13.27 5.01 1.50
CA TYR A 43 -12.18 4.51 2.33
C TYR A 43 -11.03 3.92 1.52
N VAL A 44 -11.09 4.03 0.17
CA VAL A 44 -10.07 3.50 -0.74
C VAL A 44 -9.39 4.64 -1.47
N ASP A 45 -8.08 4.69 -1.43
CA ASP A 45 -7.30 5.76 -2.05
C ASP A 45 -6.55 5.31 -3.30
N LEU A 46 -6.13 4.04 -3.33
CA LEU A 46 -5.41 3.43 -4.44
C LEU A 46 -5.86 1.99 -4.64
N VAL A 47 -5.92 1.53 -5.88
CA VAL A 47 -6.10 0.11 -6.21
C VAL A 47 -4.89 -0.41 -6.96
N LYS A 48 -4.20 -1.39 -6.38
CA LYS A 48 -3.13 -2.17 -6.99
C LYS A 48 -3.74 -3.39 -7.67
N LEU A 49 -3.61 -3.51 -8.99
CA LEU A 49 -3.86 -4.78 -9.68
C LEU A 49 -2.67 -5.69 -9.41
N GLY A 50 -2.86 -6.62 -8.48
CA GLY A 50 -1.77 -7.38 -7.86
C GLY A 50 -0.91 -8.15 -8.86
N PHE A 51 0.38 -8.18 -8.63
CA PHE A 51 1.41 -8.85 -9.45
C PHE A 51 1.23 -8.64 -10.97
N GLY A 52 0.95 -9.70 -11.74
CA GLY A 52 0.68 -9.67 -13.18
C GLY A 52 -0.78 -9.93 -13.54
N THR A 53 -1.74 -9.77 -12.60
CA THR A 53 -3.16 -10.06 -12.87
C THR A 53 -3.73 -9.24 -14.01
N SER A 54 -3.28 -7.99 -14.18
CA SER A 54 -3.70 -7.13 -15.28
C SER A 54 -3.38 -7.72 -16.67
N PHE A 55 -2.32 -8.53 -16.81
CA PHE A 55 -1.95 -9.18 -18.05
C PHE A 55 -2.95 -10.26 -18.48
N VAL A 56 -3.60 -10.92 -17.52
CA VAL A 56 -4.53 -12.05 -17.77
C VAL A 56 -5.98 -11.69 -17.54
N THR A 57 -6.28 -10.48 -17.06
CA THR A 57 -7.66 -10.04 -16.78
C THR A 57 -8.40 -9.71 -18.09
N PRO A 58 -9.48 -10.43 -18.44
CA PRO A 58 -10.34 -10.05 -19.55
C PRO A 58 -10.98 -8.67 -19.33
N ASN A 59 -11.21 -7.91 -20.41
CA ASN A 59 -11.86 -6.61 -20.36
C ASN A 59 -11.22 -5.63 -19.35
N LEU A 60 -9.88 -5.67 -19.26
CA LEU A 60 -9.08 -4.88 -18.31
C LEU A 60 -9.45 -3.39 -18.35
N ARG A 61 -9.66 -2.81 -19.55
CA ARG A 61 -10.00 -1.40 -19.72
C ARG A 61 -11.30 -1.05 -18.99
N GLU A 62 -12.37 -1.80 -19.22
CA GLU A 62 -13.66 -1.59 -18.54
C GLU A 62 -13.50 -1.71 -17.01
N LYS A 63 -12.70 -2.65 -16.54
CA LYS A 63 -12.42 -2.80 -15.11
C LYS A 63 -11.71 -1.58 -14.52
N ILE A 64 -10.70 -1.04 -15.20
CA ILE A 64 -9.99 0.17 -14.78
C ILE A 64 -10.94 1.38 -14.78
N GLU A 65 -11.76 1.53 -15.81
CA GLU A 65 -12.77 2.60 -15.92
C GLU A 65 -13.76 2.57 -14.74
N VAL A 66 -14.13 1.40 -14.23
CA VAL A 66 -14.95 1.28 -13.02
C VAL A 66 -14.29 1.96 -11.83
N TYR A 67 -13.01 1.71 -11.54
CA TYR A 67 -12.30 2.36 -10.45
C TYR A 67 -12.17 3.87 -10.68
N GLN A 68 -11.79 4.26 -11.88
CA GLN A 68 -11.63 5.68 -12.25
C GLN A 68 -12.94 6.46 -12.16
N SER A 69 -14.09 5.81 -12.40
CA SER A 69 -15.42 6.45 -12.26
C SER A 69 -15.76 6.85 -10.82
N TYR A 70 -15.07 6.26 -9.84
CA TYR A 70 -15.12 6.66 -8.42
C TYR A 70 -13.95 7.57 -8.02
N ASN A 71 -13.18 8.11 -8.97
CA ASN A 71 -11.97 8.89 -8.76
C ASN A 71 -10.87 8.14 -7.96
N ILE A 72 -10.85 6.82 -8.05
CA ILE A 72 -9.82 5.99 -7.41
C ILE A 72 -8.75 5.66 -8.45
N PRO A 73 -7.51 6.11 -8.25
CA PRO A 73 -6.38 5.74 -9.10
C PRO A 73 -6.12 4.24 -9.04
N VAL A 74 -5.80 3.67 -10.21
CA VAL A 74 -5.41 2.26 -10.37
C VAL A 74 -3.98 2.21 -10.83
N TYR A 75 -3.24 1.19 -10.42
CA TYR A 75 -1.91 0.93 -10.95
C TYR A 75 -1.61 -0.57 -11.05
N PHE A 76 -0.65 -0.90 -11.89
CA PHE A 76 -0.18 -2.26 -12.09
C PHE A 76 0.86 -2.62 -11.03
N GLY A 77 0.74 -3.81 -10.43
CA GLY A 77 1.69 -4.27 -9.41
C GLY A 77 3.12 -4.41 -9.94
N GLY A 78 4.09 -4.22 -9.07
CA GLY A 78 5.51 -4.16 -9.40
C GLY A 78 6.06 -5.37 -10.15
N THR A 79 5.53 -6.57 -9.92
CA THR A 79 5.91 -7.77 -10.69
C THR A 79 5.67 -7.60 -12.19
N LEU A 80 4.63 -6.85 -12.62
CA LEU A 80 4.43 -6.56 -14.04
C LEU A 80 5.49 -5.59 -14.56
N PHE A 81 5.83 -4.54 -13.80
CA PHE A 81 6.95 -3.65 -14.12
C PHE A 81 8.25 -4.45 -14.32
N GLU A 82 8.59 -5.34 -13.37
CA GLU A 82 9.76 -6.20 -13.45
C GLU A 82 9.73 -7.11 -14.71
N ALA A 83 8.54 -7.63 -15.04
CA ALA A 83 8.37 -8.48 -16.22
C ALA A 83 8.64 -7.75 -17.53
N PHE A 84 8.27 -6.48 -17.66
CA PHE A 84 8.62 -5.64 -18.79
C PHE A 84 10.10 -5.26 -18.78
N LEU A 85 10.62 -4.88 -17.61
CA LEU A 85 11.99 -4.44 -17.47
C LEU A 85 13.00 -5.50 -17.89
N ILE A 86 12.85 -6.74 -17.40
CA ILE A 86 13.78 -7.84 -17.74
C ILE A 86 13.73 -8.23 -19.24
N ARG A 87 12.67 -7.81 -19.93
CA ARG A 87 12.51 -8.02 -21.38
C ARG A 87 12.94 -6.81 -22.21
N ASN A 88 13.56 -5.79 -21.57
CA ASN A 88 13.94 -4.52 -22.22
C ASN A 88 12.74 -3.78 -22.84
N GLN A 89 11.57 -3.88 -22.24
CA GLN A 89 10.30 -3.30 -22.71
C GLN A 89 9.77 -2.19 -21.80
N LEU A 90 10.64 -1.43 -21.13
CA LEU A 90 10.21 -0.37 -20.22
C LEU A 90 9.41 0.73 -20.92
N ASP A 91 9.78 1.09 -22.16
CA ASP A 91 9.06 2.10 -22.93
C ASP A 91 7.67 1.60 -23.36
N ASP A 92 7.53 0.31 -23.66
CA ASP A 92 6.22 -0.31 -23.91
C ASP A 92 5.35 -0.29 -22.64
N TYR A 93 5.94 -0.56 -21.47
CA TYR A 93 5.23 -0.46 -20.18
C TYR A 93 4.69 0.95 -19.94
N ILE A 94 5.51 1.99 -20.18
CA ILE A 94 5.11 3.40 -20.06
C ILE A 94 3.97 3.71 -21.03
N ALA A 95 4.08 3.27 -22.30
CA ALA A 95 3.06 3.48 -23.32
C ALA A 95 1.73 2.82 -22.93
N ILE A 96 1.77 1.59 -22.42
CA ILE A 96 0.59 0.87 -21.93
C ILE A 96 -0.03 1.59 -20.73
N CYS A 97 0.75 1.98 -19.74
CA CYS A 97 0.23 2.75 -18.60
C CYS A 97 -0.48 4.02 -19.05
N LYS A 98 0.10 4.76 -20.00
CA LYS A 98 -0.50 5.96 -20.57
C LYS A 98 -1.82 5.66 -21.30
N ASP A 99 -1.86 4.59 -22.10
CA ASP A 99 -3.05 4.18 -22.86
C ASP A 99 -4.24 3.81 -21.95
N TYR A 100 -3.94 3.21 -20.78
CA TYR A 100 -4.94 2.88 -19.76
C TYR A 100 -5.25 4.03 -18.80
N GLY A 101 -4.65 5.22 -18.96
CA GLY A 101 -4.85 6.35 -18.06
C GLY A 101 -4.32 6.10 -16.65
N ILE A 102 -3.29 5.28 -16.51
CA ILE A 102 -2.64 4.97 -15.23
C ILE A 102 -1.79 6.16 -14.80
N THR A 103 -2.07 6.68 -13.60
CA THR A 103 -1.40 7.86 -13.03
C THR A 103 -0.45 7.53 -11.88
N TYR A 104 -0.37 6.27 -11.48
CA TYR A 104 0.58 5.74 -10.50
C TYR A 104 1.36 4.59 -11.11
N MET A 105 2.65 4.48 -10.79
CA MET A 105 3.50 3.37 -11.24
C MET A 105 4.32 2.85 -10.07
N GLU A 106 4.43 1.52 -9.95
CA GLU A 106 5.23 0.88 -8.91
C GLU A 106 6.56 0.39 -9.49
N VAL A 107 7.66 0.74 -8.82
CA VAL A 107 9.00 0.25 -9.10
C VAL A 107 9.40 -0.75 -8.03
N SER A 108 9.61 -1.99 -8.41
CA SER A 108 10.06 -3.06 -7.52
C SER A 108 11.21 -3.86 -8.12
N ASP A 109 11.88 -4.64 -7.29
CA ASP A 109 12.99 -5.54 -7.64
C ASP A 109 12.90 -6.88 -6.89
N GLY A 110 11.69 -7.25 -6.48
CA GLY A 110 11.47 -8.44 -5.66
C GLY A 110 11.56 -9.77 -6.41
N SER A 111 11.37 -9.79 -7.75
CA SER A 111 11.45 -11.00 -8.59
C SER A 111 12.67 -11.00 -9.52
N ILE A 112 13.37 -9.88 -9.62
CA ILE A 112 14.60 -9.71 -10.39
C ILE A 112 15.64 -9.00 -9.55
N THR A 113 16.91 -9.09 -9.94
CA THR A 113 17.98 -8.34 -9.29
C THR A 113 18.33 -7.11 -10.11
N ILE A 114 18.16 -5.93 -9.52
CA ILE A 114 18.53 -4.65 -10.11
C ILE A 114 19.56 -3.97 -9.20
N PRO A 115 20.70 -3.48 -9.73
CA PRO A 115 21.57 -2.59 -8.96
C PRO A 115 20.76 -1.38 -8.45
N HIS A 116 20.87 -1.05 -7.17
CA HIS A 116 19.99 -0.03 -6.56
C HIS A 116 20.08 1.34 -7.24
N ALA A 117 21.28 1.72 -7.72
CA ALA A 117 21.44 2.96 -8.49
C ALA A 117 20.62 2.95 -9.80
N GLU A 118 20.50 1.79 -10.47
CA GLU A 118 19.66 1.65 -11.65
C GLU A 118 18.17 1.73 -11.29
N LYS A 119 17.76 1.12 -10.16
CA LYS A 119 16.41 1.24 -9.63
C LYS A 119 16.02 2.69 -9.40
N CYS A 120 16.90 3.48 -8.76
CA CYS A 120 16.70 4.92 -8.60
C CYS A 120 16.58 5.64 -9.96
N GLY A 121 17.38 5.27 -10.96
CA GLY A 121 17.26 5.80 -12.32
C GLY A 121 15.92 5.47 -12.98
N TYR A 122 15.34 4.28 -12.72
CA TYR A 122 13.99 3.97 -13.20
C TYR A 122 12.93 4.79 -12.48
N ILE A 123 13.07 5.01 -11.17
CA ILE A 123 12.19 5.92 -10.41
C ILE A 123 12.21 7.31 -11.06
N GLU A 124 13.39 7.92 -11.24
CA GLU A 124 13.55 9.23 -11.88
C GLU A 124 12.95 9.29 -13.28
N LYS A 125 13.11 8.22 -14.08
CA LYS A 125 12.51 8.13 -15.42
C LYS A 125 10.98 8.14 -15.34
N LEU A 126 10.40 7.33 -14.45
CA LEU A 126 8.95 7.15 -14.35
C LEU A 126 8.24 8.35 -13.71
N THR A 127 8.90 9.16 -12.86
CA THR A 127 8.31 10.39 -12.30
C THR A 127 7.89 11.40 -13.37
N LYS A 128 8.45 11.31 -14.57
CA LYS A 128 8.06 12.15 -15.72
C LYS A 128 6.71 11.76 -16.32
N HIS A 129 6.18 10.62 -15.93
CA HIS A 129 4.97 10.02 -16.52
C HIS A 129 3.85 9.79 -15.51
N ALA A 130 4.18 9.53 -14.23
CA ALA A 130 3.22 9.19 -13.19
C ALA A 130 3.76 9.52 -11.78
N THR A 131 2.89 9.47 -10.79
CA THR A 131 3.29 9.39 -9.38
C THR A 131 3.92 8.02 -9.14
N VAL A 132 5.17 7.99 -8.66
CA VAL A 132 5.90 6.74 -8.46
C VAL A 132 5.78 6.28 -7.01
N LEU A 133 5.52 5.00 -6.86
CA LEU A 133 5.67 4.23 -5.63
C LEU A 133 6.87 3.29 -5.81
N SER A 134 7.68 3.11 -4.79
CA SER A 134 8.80 2.18 -4.88
C SER A 134 8.81 1.19 -3.73
N GLU A 135 9.06 -0.07 -4.01
CA GLU A 135 9.00 -1.16 -3.04
C GLU A 135 10.39 -1.48 -2.49
N VAL A 136 10.57 -1.39 -1.18
CA VAL A 136 11.80 -1.74 -0.48
C VAL A 136 11.57 -2.98 0.38
N GLY A 137 12.46 -3.95 0.24
CA GLY A 137 12.42 -5.20 0.99
C GLY A 137 12.91 -6.37 0.15
N SER A 138 12.89 -7.56 0.72
CA SER A 138 13.20 -8.78 0.01
C SER A 138 12.01 -9.74 0.05
N LYS A 139 11.65 -10.26 -1.11
CA LYS A 139 10.66 -11.35 -1.23
C LYS A 139 11.25 -12.72 -0.84
N ASP A 140 12.56 -12.80 -0.64
CA ASP A 140 13.23 -13.99 -0.15
C ASP A 140 13.35 -13.96 1.38
N ALA A 141 12.66 -14.87 2.05
CA ALA A 141 12.70 -15.01 3.52
C ALA A 141 14.11 -15.31 4.07
N ALA A 142 14.99 -15.91 3.25
CA ALA A 142 16.38 -16.18 3.62
C ALA A 142 17.26 -14.94 3.53
N HIS A 143 16.84 -13.91 2.77
CA HIS A 143 17.61 -12.67 2.61
C HIS A 143 17.16 -11.61 3.61
N ILE A 144 17.85 -11.56 4.75
CA ILE A 144 17.58 -10.58 5.80
C ILE A 144 18.34 -9.29 5.51
N ILE A 145 17.61 -8.23 5.16
CA ILE A 145 18.17 -6.89 5.00
C ILE A 145 18.28 -6.25 6.40
N PRO A 146 19.47 -5.76 6.80
CA PRO A 146 19.63 -5.10 8.10
C PRO A 146 18.95 -3.72 8.12
N PRO A 147 18.50 -3.21 9.29
CA PRO A 147 17.72 -1.98 9.40
C PRO A 147 18.36 -0.75 8.73
N TYR A 148 19.67 -0.52 8.95
CA TYR A 148 20.37 0.61 8.32
C TYR A 148 20.29 0.57 6.78
N LYS A 149 20.25 -0.63 6.20
CA LYS A 149 20.17 -0.79 4.75
C LYS A 149 18.76 -0.48 4.25
N TRP A 150 17.71 -0.85 4.99
CA TRP A 150 16.34 -0.41 4.70
C TRP A 150 16.25 1.10 4.64
N ILE A 151 16.78 1.80 5.66
CA ILE A 151 16.79 3.26 5.73
C ILE A 151 17.53 3.87 4.55
N GLN A 152 18.72 3.33 4.22
CA GLN A 152 19.52 3.80 3.09
C GLN A 152 18.76 3.67 1.76
N LEU A 153 18.12 2.52 1.52
CA LEU A 153 17.37 2.25 0.30
C LEU A 153 16.14 3.17 0.21
N MET A 154 15.32 3.23 1.26
CA MET A 154 14.12 4.07 1.30
C MET A 154 14.45 5.56 1.07
N ARG A 155 15.51 6.05 1.72
CA ARG A 155 15.94 7.44 1.55
C ARG A 155 16.34 7.73 0.10
N ALA A 156 17.18 6.89 -0.48
CA ALA A 156 17.63 7.09 -1.86
C ALA A 156 16.48 6.99 -2.87
N GLU A 157 15.50 6.13 -2.65
CA GLU A 157 14.33 6.02 -3.51
C GLU A 157 13.38 7.22 -3.38
N LEU A 158 13.23 7.78 -2.17
CA LEU A 158 12.51 9.06 -1.98
C LEU A 158 13.24 10.23 -2.63
N GLU A 159 14.57 10.28 -2.51
CA GLU A 159 15.42 11.30 -3.16
C GLU A 159 15.37 11.20 -4.69
N ALA A 160 15.23 9.98 -5.24
CA ALA A 160 15.02 9.72 -6.67
C ALA A 160 13.62 10.13 -7.17
N GLY A 161 12.72 10.52 -6.27
CA GLY A 161 11.41 11.06 -6.60
C GLY A 161 10.22 10.12 -6.34
N SER A 162 10.42 8.98 -5.66
CA SER A 162 9.30 8.19 -5.19
C SER A 162 8.44 9.01 -4.23
N SER A 163 7.12 9.03 -4.44
CA SER A 163 6.19 9.77 -3.58
C SER A 163 5.98 9.06 -2.24
N TYR A 164 5.98 7.72 -2.29
CA TYR A 164 5.91 6.83 -1.13
C TYR A 164 6.84 5.64 -1.36
N VAL A 165 7.48 5.19 -0.29
CA VAL A 165 8.17 3.89 -0.28
C VAL A 165 7.25 2.85 0.34
N ILE A 166 7.12 1.71 -0.33
CA ILE A 166 6.33 0.57 0.14
C ILE A 166 7.25 -0.32 0.96
N ALA A 167 6.86 -0.60 2.21
CA ALA A 167 7.56 -1.57 3.03
C ALA A 167 7.05 -2.98 2.72
N GLU A 168 7.85 -3.77 2.01
CA GLU A 168 7.52 -5.08 1.46
C GLU A 168 7.11 -6.10 2.52
N ALA A 169 6.04 -6.83 2.26
CA ALA A 169 5.52 -7.92 3.08
C ALA A 169 5.05 -9.14 2.28
N ARG A 170 4.97 -9.09 0.98
CA ARG A 170 4.17 -9.94 0.09
C ARG A 170 2.68 -9.90 0.43
N GLU A 171 1.89 -10.58 -0.38
CA GLU A 171 0.45 -10.73 -0.13
C GLU A 171 0.12 -11.55 1.13
N GLY A 172 1.04 -12.41 1.58
CA GLY A 172 0.87 -13.26 2.76
C GLY A 172 1.28 -12.59 4.08
N GLY A 173 2.00 -11.47 4.04
CA GLY A 173 2.49 -10.79 5.25
C GLY A 173 3.47 -11.63 6.06
N ASN A 174 4.40 -12.32 5.40
CA ASN A 174 5.31 -13.27 6.05
C ASN A 174 6.78 -13.13 5.63
N VAL A 175 7.14 -12.00 5.02
CA VAL A 175 8.51 -11.64 4.64
C VAL A 175 8.74 -10.14 4.89
N GLY A 176 9.91 -9.64 4.55
CA GLY A 176 10.25 -8.22 4.61
C GLY A 176 10.20 -7.68 6.04
N ILE A 177 9.21 -6.84 6.32
CA ILE A 177 8.98 -6.27 7.66
C ILE A 177 8.35 -7.26 8.65
N TYR A 178 8.02 -8.48 8.19
CA TYR A 178 7.46 -9.54 9.04
C TYR A 178 8.40 -10.74 9.17
N ARG A 179 8.16 -11.53 10.21
CA ARG A 179 8.70 -12.88 10.38
C ARG A 179 7.89 -13.87 9.55
N GLY A 180 8.39 -15.06 9.33
CA GLY A 180 7.65 -16.14 8.66
C GLY A 180 6.31 -16.50 9.33
N SER A 181 6.16 -16.18 10.62
CA SER A 181 4.90 -16.31 11.38
C SER A 181 3.85 -15.23 11.08
N GLY A 182 4.20 -14.16 10.36
CA GLY A 182 3.37 -12.97 10.19
C GLY A 182 3.56 -11.90 11.27
N GLU A 183 4.36 -12.18 12.29
CA GLU A 183 4.67 -11.24 13.36
C GLU A 183 5.55 -10.09 12.86
N VAL A 184 5.24 -8.87 13.29
CA VAL A 184 5.99 -7.67 12.91
C VAL A 184 7.41 -7.71 13.49
N ARG A 185 8.38 -7.33 12.68
CA ARG A 185 9.77 -7.11 13.12
C ARG A 185 9.88 -5.72 13.76
N GLU A 186 9.32 -5.55 14.95
CA GLU A 186 9.18 -4.27 15.65
C GLU A 186 10.47 -3.45 15.70
N GLY A 187 11.61 -4.08 16.01
CA GLY A 187 12.91 -3.42 16.01
C GLY A 187 13.27 -2.80 14.65
N LEU A 188 12.93 -3.48 13.55
CA LEU A 188 13.14 -2.95 12.20
C LEU A 188 12.22 -1.76 11.92
N VAL A 189 10.92 -1.89 12.23
CA VAL A 189 9.93 -0.83 12.02
C VAL A 189 10.31 0.42 12.83
N ASN A 190 10.65 0.26 14.11
CA ASN A 190 11.06 1.36 14.97
C ASN A 190 12.32 2.05 14.45
N GLU A 191 13.32 1.29 13.99
CA GLU A 191 14.55 1.85 13.42
C GLU A 191 14.28 2.65 12.15
N ILE A 192 13.44 2.13 11.23
CA ILE A 192 13.01 2.84 10.02
C ILE A 192 12.38 4.19 10.39
N LEU A 193 11.46 4.19 11.35
CA LEU A 193 10.73 5.39 11.79
C LEU A 193 11.62 6.46 12.44
N THR A 194 12.83 6.12 12.89
CA THR A 194 13.80 7.13 13.38
C THR A 194 14.33 8.05 12.28
N GLN A 195 14.25 7.64 11.01
CA GLN A 195 14.93 8.30 9.90
C GLN A 195 14.02 8.58 8.70
N ILE A 196 12.95 7.82 8.51
CA ILE A 196 12.01 7.97 7.41
C ILE A 196 10.67 8.41 7.98
N PRO A 197 10.12 9.56 7.54
CA PRO A 197 8.80 10.02 8.00
C PRO A 197 7.71 8.99 7.71
N GLY A 198 6.91 8.64 8.71
CA GLY A 198 5.89 7.59 8.60
C GLY A 198 4.84 7.85 7.51
N GLU A 199 4.55 9.13 7.23
CA GLU A 199 3.64 9.56 6.16
C GLU A 199 4.22 9.33 4.74
N LYS A 200 5.53 9.05 4.63
CA LYS A 200 6.17 8.66 3.37
C LYS A 200 6.25 7.16 3.14
N ILE A 201 5.82 6.39 4.11
CA ILE A 201 5.84 4.93 4.04
C ILE A 201 4.42 4.41 3.84
N LEU A 202 4.26 3.48 2.90
CA LEU A 202 3.07 2.66 2.73
C LEU A 202 3.38 1.26 3.28
N TRP A 203 2.81 0.93 4.43
CA TRP A 203 3.05 -0.34 5.11
C TRP A 203 2.16 -1.42 4.53
N GLU A 204 2.71 -2.43 3.91
CA GLU A 204 1.92 -3.59 3.50
C GLU A 204 1.47 -4.37 4.73
N ALA A 205 0.17 -4.45 4.95
CA ALA A 205 -0.45 -5.07 6.13
C ALA A 205 -1.65 -5.95 5.70
N PRO A 206 -1.40 -7.08 5.00
CA PRO A 206 -2.48 -7.92 4.49
C PRO A 206 -3.27 -8.66 5.57
N GLN A 207 -2.73 -8.81 6.78
CA GLN A 207 -3.36 -9.49 7.90
C GLN A 207 -3.89 -8.50 8.93
N LYS A 208 -5.00 -8.84 9.59
CA LYS A 208 -5.65 -8.02 10.61
C LYS A 208 -4.69 -7.60 11.74
N GLU A 209 -3.91 -8.54 12.26
CA GLU A 209 -2.97 -8.31 13.36
C GLU A 209 -1.88 -7.29 12.96
N GLN A 210 -1.48 -7.29 11.69
CA GLN A 210 -0.52 -6.35 11.13
C GLN A 210 -1.14 -4.95 10.99
N GLN A 211 -2.40 -4.87 10.55
CA GLN A 211 -3.15 -3.62 10.50
C GLN A 211 -3.30 -3.02 11.89
N LEU A 212 -3.67 -3.84 12.88
CA LEU A 212 -3.80 -3.44 14.28
C LEU A 212 -2.50 -2.86 14.82
N TYR A 213 -1.37 -3.57 14.63
CA TYR A 213 -0.06 -3.11 15.07
C TYR A 213 0.26 -1.68 14.57
N PHE A 214 0.07 -1.42 13.28
CA PHE A 214 0.36 -0.09 12.74
C PHE A 214 -0.64 0.97 13.20
N LEU A 215 -1.90 0.62 13.44
CA LEU A 215 -2.88 1.54 14.01
C LEU A 215 -2.53 1.93 15.45
N GLU A 216 -2.08 0.98 16.26
CA GLU A 216 -1.63 1.23 17.63
C GLU A 216 -0.35 2.08 17.66
N LEU A 217 0.59 1.79 16.76
CA LEU A 217 1.90 2.47 16.71
C LEU A 217 1.81 3.88 16.13
N LEU A 218 1.04 4.09 15.04
CA LEU A 218 1.08 5.29 14.20
C LEU A 218 -0.27 6.03 14.12
N GLY A 219 -1.30 5.48 14.74
CA GLY A 219 -2.63 6.09 14.81
C GLY A 219 -3.49 5.85 13.57
N CYS A 220 -4.70 6.41 13.60
CA CYS A 220 -5.75 6.18 12.61
C CYS A 220 -5.38 6.57 11.17
N ASN A 221 -4.43 7.49 11.00
CA ASN A 221 -4.02 8.03 9.71
C ASN A 221 -2.70 7.44 9.17
N VAL A 222 -2.34 6.22 9.60
CA VAL A 222 -1.23 5.47 8.99
C VAL A 222 -1.58 5.01 7.57
N ASN A 223 -0.60 5.03 6.66
CA ASN A 223 -0.76 4.50 5.30
C ASN A 223 -0.63 2.98 5.30
N LEU A 224 -1.65 2.27 4.84
CA LEU A 224 -1.68 0.81 4.79
C LEU A 224 -1.92 0.32 3.37
N GLY A 225 -1.16 -0.69 2.99
CA GLY A 225 -1.20 -1.34 1.68
C GLY A 225 -1.52 -2.84 1.75
N ASN A 226 -1.72 -3.43 0.58
CA ASN A 226 -2.09 -4.82 0.41
C ASN A 226 -3.39 -5.22 1.14
N ILE A 227 -4.29 -4.26 1.35
CA ILE A 227 -5.57 -4.52 2.01
C ILE A 227 -6.50 -5.26 1.05
N ALA A 228 -7.09 -6.35 1.51
CA ALA A 228 -8.06 -7.09 0.72
C ALA A 228 -9.37 -6.29 0.58
N PRO A 229 -10.08 -6.37 -0.56
CA PRO A 229 -11.33 -5.64 -0.77
C PRO A 229 -12.38 -5.83 0.32
N ASN A 230 -12.54 -7.03 0.83
CA ASN A 230 -13.48 -7.36 1.92
C ASN A 230 -13.04 -6.83 3.30
N GLU A 231 -11.79 -6.38 3.46
CA GLU A 231 -11.26 -5.86 4.72
C GLU A 231 -11.40 -4.33 4.85
N ILE A 232 -11.88 -3.61 3.83
CA ILE A 232 -11.92 -2.14 3.85
C ILE A 232 -12.83 -1.59 4.94
N ILE A 233 -14.06 -2.06 5.03
CA ILE A 233 -14.99 -1.61 6.08
C ILE A 233 -14.53 -2.07 7.47
N PRO A 234 -14.10 -3.34 7.69
CA PRO A 234 -13.46 -3.75 8.94
C PRO A 234 -12.25 -2.91 9.33
N LEU A 235 -11.36 -2.60 8.40
CA LEU A 235 -10.19 -1.74 8.66
C LEU A 235 -10.62 -0.32 9.07
N GLU A 236 -11.58 0.28 8.39
CA GLU A 236 -12.04 1.63 8.77
C GLU A 236 -12.67 1.63 10.17
N THR A 237 -13.40 0.58 10.56
CA THR A 237 -13.90 0.45 11.94
C THR A 237 -12.76 0.35 12.96
N MET A 238 -11.66 -0.35 12.64
CA MET A 238 -10.46 -0.37 13.50
C MET A 238 -9.81 1.01 13.59
N ARG A 239 -9.66 1.71 12.45
CA ARG A 239 -9.05 3.05 12.41
C ARG A 239 -9.74 4.05 13.32
N ILE A 240 -11.05 3.94 13.49
CA ILE A 240 -11.84 4.88 14.30
C ILE A 240 -12.21 4.34 15.68
N GLY A 241 -11.62 3.22 16.11
CA GLY A 241 -11.84 2.67 17.45
C GLY A 241 -13.20 2.02 17.64
N LEU A 242 -13.86 1.56 16.58
CA LEU A 242 -15.18 0.90 16.64
C LEU A 242 -15.11 -0.62 16.43
N ARG A 243 -13.99 -1.22 16.84
CA ARG A 243 -13.82 -2.67 16.87
C ARG A 243 -13.18 -3.05 18.21
N GLY A 244 -13.50 -4.23 18.74
CA GLY A 244 -13.03 -4.65 20.08
C GLY A 244 -11.54 -4.49 20.31
N ASP A 245 -10.72 -4.77 19.29
CA ASP A 245 -9.26 -4.68 19.34
C ASP A 245 -8.75 -3.22 19.54
N THR A 246 -9.47 -2.22 19.02
CA THR A 246 -9.08 -0.82 19.01
C THR A 246 -10.01 0.07 19.84
N PHE A 247 -10.99 -0.52 20.52
CA PHE A 247 -12.07 0.20 21.18
C PHE A 247 -11.56 1.20 22.24
N HIS A 248 -10.45 0.89 22.90
CA HIS A 248 -9.84 1.70 23.95
C HIS A 248 -8.94 2.83 23.44
N LEU A 249 -8.54 2.82 22.15
CA LEU A 249 -7.46 3.69 21.65
C LEU A 249 -7.77 5.18 21.76
N TYR A 250 -9.03 5.57 21.54
CA TYR A 250 -9.41 6.99 21.44
C TYR A 250 -10.33 7.46 22.59
N LEU A 251 -10.62 6.59 23.56
CA LEU A 251 -11.42 6.94 24.71
C LEU A 251 -10.60 7.69 25.76
N ASP A 252 -11.21 8.66 26.44
CA ASP A 252 -10.60 9.30 27.60
C ASP A 252 -10.55 8.36 28.82
N GLU A 253 -9.74 8.70 29.82
CA GLU A 253 -9.55 7.88 31.01
C GLU A 253 -10.84 7.63 31.80
N LEU A 254 -11.77 8.62 31.83
CA LEU A 254 -13.04 8.46 32.51
C LEU A 254 -13.95 7.44 31.85
N THR A 255 -13.91 7.39 30.51
CA THR A 255 -14.67 6.44 29.73
C THR A 255 -14.03 5.05 29.78
N LYS A 256 -12.69 4.96 29.69
CA LYS A 256 -11.96 3.68 29.85
C LYS A 256 -12.25 2.99 31.18
N ASN A 257 -12.42 3.75 32.27
CA ASN A 257 -12.73 3.18 33.58
C ASN A 257 -14.11 2.52 33.65
N ARG A 258 -14.92 2.59 32.58
CA ARG A 258 -16.23 1.91 32.47
C ARG A 258 -16.17 0.60 31.66
N MET A 259 -15.02 0.27 31.10
CA MET A 259 -14.80 -0.99 30.36
C MET A 259 -14.50 -2.15 31.31
#